data_d4296d447ee0200b4adc36f3207a937c
#
_entry.id   d4296d447ee0200b4adc36f3207a937c
#
_cell.length_a   1.000
_cell.length_b   1.000
_cell.length_c   1.000
_cell.angle_alpha   90.00
_cell.angle_beta   90.00
_cell.angle_gamma   90.00
#
_symmetry.space_group_name_H-M   'P 1'
#
loop_
_entity.id
_entity.type
_entity.pdbx_description
1 polymer ?
#
loop_
_entity_poly.entity_id
_entity_poly.type
_entity_poly.pdbx_seq_one_letter_code
_entity_poly.pdbx_strand_id
1 'polypeptide(L)'
;QIEYQVNYNHAESWFNAKRLNMLLAVLEKRAGFALGSKDVFINITGGINIEDPALDLAVIAALLSSYHDTPISQHVCFAAEIGLSGEIRPVAKAELRVQEAEKLGFENIALSKFSKLGSDPKTIKPLYFTKV
;
A
#
# COMPACT_ATOMS: atom_id res chain seq x y z
N GLN A 1 7.81 13.13 3.47
CA GLN A 1 6.42 13.38 3.05
C GLN A 1 6.23 12.84 1.64
N ILE A 2 5.41 11.81 1.50
CA ILE A 2 5.12 11.25 0.20
C ILE A 2 3.85 11.93 -0.29
N GLU A 3 3.97 12.73 -1.35
CA GLU A 3 2.81 13.32 -1.99
C GLU A 3 2.33 12.39 -3.09
N TYR A 4 1.06 12.03 -3.03
CA TYR A 4 0.43 11.16 -4.02
C TYR A 4 -0.57 11.97 -4.82
N GLN A 5 -0.34 12.06 -6.13
CA GLN A 5 -1.22 12.76 -7.04
C GLN A 5 -1.68 11.82 -8.16
N VAL A 6 -2.96 11.48 -8.23
CA VAL A 6 -3.53 10.85 -9.43
C VAL A 6 -4.37 11.89 -10.15
N ASN A 7 -4.00 12.20 -11.36
CA ASN A 7 -4.79 13.07 -12.20
C ASN A 7 -5.75 12.22 -13.03
N TYR A 8 -7.03 12.27 -12.71
CA TYR A 8 -8.08 11.51 -13.39
C TYR A 8 -8.26 11.86 -14.86
N ASN A 9 -7.72 12.99 -15.31
CA ASN A 9 -7.91 13.46 -16.68
C ASN A 9 -6.92 12.88 -17.68
N HIS A 10 -5.97 12.08 -17.21
CA HIS A 10 -5.02 11.41 -18.10
C HIS A 10 -5.27 9.91 -18.10
N ALA A 11 -5.64 9.39 -19.28
CA ALA A 11 -5.88 7.97 -19.52
C ALA A 11 -4.63 7.10 -19.26
N GLU A 12 -3.50 7.72 -19.10
CA GLU A 12 -2.21 7.10 -18.80
C GLU A 12 -1.89 7.19 -17.31
N SER A 13 -2.90 7.06 -16.46
CA SER A 13 -2.68 7.04 -15.04
C SER A 13 -1.73 5.90 -14.67
N TRP A 14 -0.71 6.22 -13.94
CA TRP A 14 0.33 5.31 -13.48
C TRP A 14 -0.19 4.22 -12.55
N PHE A 15 -1.40 4.39 -12.07
CA PHE A 15 -2.10 3.42 -11.25
C PHE A 15 -3.49 3.20 -11.86
N ASN A 16 -3.93 1.94 -11.91
CA ASN A 16 -5.23 1.59 -12.50
C ASN A 16 -6.35 2.34 -11.78
N ALA A 17 -7.07 3.19 -12.51
CA ALA A 17 -8.15 4.00 -11.96
C ALA A 17 -9.25 3.17 -11.30
N LYS A 18 -9.56 1.99 -11.86
CA LYS A 18 -10.55 1.07 -11.26
C LYS A 18 -10.08 0.57 -9.90
N ARG A 19 -8.80 0.24 -9.80
CA ARG A 19 -8.23 -0.24 -8.56
C ARG A 19 -8.19 0.87 -7.52
N LEU A 20 -7.81 2.08 -7.90
CA LEU A 20 -7.86 3.23 -7.01
C LEU A 20 -9.26 3.48 -6.50
N ASN A 21 -10.26 3.47 -7.37
CA ASN A 21 -11.66 3.65 -6.99
C ASN A 21 -12.12 2.58 -6.00
N MET A 22 -11.68 1.33 -6.20
CA MET A 22 -11.97 0.25 -5.27
C MET A 22 -11.35 0.51 -3.89
N LEU A 23 -10.09 0.95 -3.86
CA LEU A 23 -9.41 1.25 -2.60
C LEU A 23 -10.04 2.43 -1.87
N LEU A 24 -10.46 3.46 -2.60
CA LEU A 24 -11.19 4.59 -2.03
C LEU A 24 -12.53 4.16 -1.44
N ALA A 25 -13.26 3.27 -2.14
CA ALA A 25 -14.53 2.74 -1.64
C ALA A 25 -14.33 1.91 -0.38
N VAL A 26 -13.26 1.11 -0.30
CA VAL A 26 -12.91 0.35 0.89
C VAL A 26 -12.66 1.28 2.08
N LEU A 27 -11.91 2.37 1.85
CA LEU A 27 -11.63 3.35 2.90
C LEU A 27 -12.89 4.05 3.39
N GLU A 28 -13.78 4.46 2.49
CA GLU A 28 -15.03 5.10 2.89
C GLU A 28 -15.88 4.16 3.73
N LYS A 29 -15.99 2.91 3.31
CA LYS A 29 -16.84 1.93 3.98
C LYS A 29 -16.25 1.45 5.31
N ARG A 30 -14.95 1.22 5.37
CA ARG A 30 -14.30 0.60 6.53
C ARG A 30 -13.76 1.59 7.55
N ALA A 31 -13.29 2.74 7.08
CA ALA A 31 -12.69 3.74 7.95
C ALA A 31 -13.57 4.98 8.14
N GLY A 32 -14.71 5.04 7.48
CA GLY A 32 -15.68 6.12 7.65
C GLY A 32 -15.28 7.46 7.06
N PHE A 33 -14.35 7.47 6.11
CA PHE A 33 -13.88 8.72 5.50
C PHE A 33 -14.80 9.18 4.38
N ALA A 34 -15.13 10.46 4.36
CA ALA A 34 -15.90 11.08 3.29
C ALA A 34 -14.95 11.55 2.17
N LEU A 35 -14.57 10.61 1.31
CA LEU A 35 -13.62 10.88 0.22
C LEU A 35 -14.28 11.30 -1.09
N GLY A 36 -15.62 11.14 -1.20
CA GLY A 36 -16.34 11.41 -2.45
C GLY A 36 -16.29 12.86 -2.92
N SER A 37 -16.05 13.81 -2.02
CA SER A 37 -15.93 15.23 -2.35
C SER A 37 -14.47 15.70 -2.50
N LYS A 38 -13.51 14.78 -2.39
CA LYS A 38 -12.10 15.15 -2.43
C LYS A 38 -11.45 14.72 -3.74
N ASP A 39 -10.59 15.59 -4.25
CA ASP A 39 -9.73 15.24 -5.36
C ASP A 39 -8.56 14.42 -4.83
N VAL A 40 -8.27 13.31 -5.51
CA VAL A 40 -7.19 12.42 -5.13
C VAL A 40 -6.15 12.39 -6.24
N PHE A 41 -4.91 12.65 -5.86
CA PHE A 41 -3.77 12.66 -6.77
C PHE A 41 -2.73 11.66 -6.28
N ILE A 42 -2.33 10.73 -7.13
CA ILE A 42 -1.28 9.75 -6.79
C ILE A 42 -0.14 9.87 -7.80
N ASN A 43 1.07 10.03 -7.30
CA ASN A 43 2.27 10.01 -8.10
C ASN A 43 3.16 8.84 -7.64
N ILE A 44 3.44 7.93 -8.57
CA ILE A 44 4.31 6.78 -8.31
C ILE A 44 5.62 7.01 -9.05
N THR A 45 6.71 7.06 -8.32
CA THR A 45 8.04 7.30 -8.88
C THR A 45 8.88 6.02 -8.93
N GLY A 46 9.83 5.98 -9.84
CA GLY A 46 10.73 4.83 -10.02
C GLY A 46 10.10 3.70 -10.81
N GLY A 47 10.80 2.78 -11.33
CA GLY A 47 10.34 1.71 -12.22
C GLY A 47 9.42 0.66 -11.57
N ILE A 48 8.48 1.08 -10.72
CA ILE A 48 7.55 0.19 -10.02
C ILE A 48 6.50 -0.31 -10.99
N ASN A 49 6.23 -1.62 -10.96
CA ASN A 49 5.12 -2.20 -11.72
C ASN A 49 3.81 -1.79 -11.08
N ILE A 50 3.08 -0.90 -11.75
CA ILE A 50 1.83 -0.32 -11.26
C ILE A 50 0.65 -1.30 -11.22
N GLU A 51 0.79 -2.44 -11.88
CA GLU A 51 -0.23 -3.49 -11.87
C GLU A 51 -0.02 -4.52 -10.76
N ASP A 52 1.05 -4.39 -9.98
CA ASP A 52 1.33 -5.29 -8.88
C ASP A 52 0.35 -5.04 -7.72
N PRO A 53 -0.51 -6.01 -7.37
CA PRO A 53 -1.46 -5.85 -6.27
C PRO A 53 -0.79 -5.62 -4.91
N ALA A 54 0.49 -5.92 -4.79
CA ALA A 54 1.23 -5.66 -3.56
C ALA A 54 1.33 -4.17 -3.21
N LEU A 55 1.06 -3.27 -4.16
CA LEU A 55 1.03 -1.83 -3.93
C LEU A 55 -0.20 -1.35 -3.16
N ASP A 56 -1.25 -2.15 -3.04
CA ASP A 56 -2.51 -1.73 -2.46
C ASP A 56 -2.36 -1.18 -1.05
N LEU A 57 -1.68 -1.91 -0.18
CA LEU A 57 -1.52 -1.48 1.20
C LEU A 57 -0.72 -0.19 1.30
N ALA A 58 0.28 -0.02 0.44
CA ALA A 58 1.05 1.23 0.39
C ALA A 58 0.17 2.41 -0.01
N VAL A 59 -0.71 2.23 -1.00
CA VAL A 59 -1.65 3.27 -1.43
C VAL A 59 -2.62 3.61 -0.32
N ILE A 60 -3.19 2.61 0.35
CA ILE A 60 -4.09 2.81 1.50
C ILE A 60 -3.38 3.59 2.61
N ALA A 61 -2.16 3.19 2.96
CA ALA A 61 -1.38 3.86 3.99
C ALA A 61 -1.11 5.33 3.63
N ALA A 62 -0.80 5.58 2.37
CA ALA A 62 -0.55 6.92 1.87
C ALA A 62 -1.81 7.80 1.91
N LEU A 63 -2.96 7.24 1.51
CA LEU A 63 -4.24 7.95 1.57
C LEU A 63 -4.60 8.31 3.01
N LEU A 64 -4.43 7.38 3.94
CA LEU A 64 -4.67 7.62 5.37
C LEU A 64 -3.72 8.67 5.93
N SER A 65 -2.45 8.58 5.58
CA SER A 65 -1.44 9.54 5.99
C SER A 65 -1.79 10.96 5.55
N SER A 66 -2.19 11.09 4.29
CA SER A 66 -2.59 12.39 3.72
C SER A 66 -3.88 12.92 4.36
N TYR A 67 -4.87 12.06 4.54
CA TYR A 67 -6.14 12.44 5.14
C TYR A 67 -5.99 12.94 6.57
N HIS A 68 -5.16 12.27 7.37
CA HIS A 68 -4.92 12.62 8.76
C HIS A 68 -3.76 13.60 8.96
N ASP A 69 -3.11 14.00 7.87
CA ASP A 69 -1.91 14.85 7.91
C ASP A 69 -0.84 14.28 8.87
N THR A 70 -0.70 12.97 8.85
CA THR A 70 0.26 12.23 9.69
C THR A 70 1.27 11.53 8.79
N PRO A 71 2.55 11.87 8.86
CA PRO A 71 3.55 11.27 7.98
C PRO A 71 3.78 9.79 8.27
N ILE A 72 4.07 9.02 7.21
CA ILE A 72 4.50 7.64 7.32
C ILE A 72 6.02 7.63 7.47
N SER A 73 6.54 6.76 8.34
CA SER A 73 7.99 6.57 8.48
C SER A 73 8.62 6.15 7.15
N GLN A 74 9.75 6.76 6.81
CA GLN A 74 10.53 6.40 5.62
C GLN A 74 11.19 5.04 5.74
N HIS A 75 11.19 4.44 6.94
CA HIS A 75 11.83 3.15 7.21
C HIS A 75 10.86 1.97 7.12
N VAL A 76 9.61 2.22 6.75
CA VAL A 76 8.57 1.20 6.59
C VAL A 76 8.23 1.05 5.12
N CYS A 77 8.18 -0.19 4.65
CA CYS A 77 7.63 -0.51 3.34
C CYS A 77 6.41 -1.43 3.48
N PHE A 78 5.69 -1.63 2.40
CA PHE A 78 4.40 -2.33 2.40
C PHE A 78 4.35 -3.33 1.25
N ALA A 79 3.82 -4.53 1.50
CA ALA A 79 3.63 -5.53 0.46
C ALA A 79 2.39 -6.38 0.78
N ALA A 80 1.21 -5.88 0.42
CA ALA A 80 -0.03 -6.62 0.60
C ALA A 80 -1.11 -6.12 -0.36
N GLU A 81 -2.02 -7.00 -0.72
CA GLU A 81 -3.19 -6.70 -1.52
C GLU A 81 -4.38 -6.41 -0.61
N ILE A 82 -5.30 -5.55 -1.07
CA ILE A 82 -6.53 -5.22 -0.36
C ILE A 82 -7.72 -5.80 -1.11
N GLY A 83 -8.55 -6.57 -0.41
CA GLY A 83 -9.80 -7.10 -0.97
C GLY A 83 -10.97 -6.15 -0.79
N LEU A 84 -12.07 -6.46 -1.47
CA LEU A 84 -13.28 -5.62 -1.48
C LEU A 84 -13.92 -5.42 -0.11
N SER A 85 -13.70 -6.36 0.81
CA SER A 85 -14.21 -6.25 2.17
C SER A 85 -13.21 -5.63 3.15
N GLY A 86 -12.12 -5.08 2.64
CA GLY A 86 -11.07 -4.47 3.45
C GLY A 86 -10.08 -5.46 4.02
N GLU A 87 -10.18 -6.74 3.64
CA GLU A 87 -9.22 -7.73 4.10
C GLU A 87 -7.85 -7.49 3.48
N ILE A 88 -6.81 -7.72 4.26
CA ILE A 88 -5.43 -7.58 3.81
C ILE A 88 -4.93 -8.97 3.41
N ARG A 89 -4.65 -9.14 2.12
CA ARG A 89 -4.31 -10.41 1.51
C ARG A 89 -2.81 -10.56 1.28
N PRO A 90 -2.28 -11.78 1.40
CA PRO A 90 -0.88 -12.03 1.07
C PRO A 90 -0.64 -11.87 -0.43
N VAL A 91 0.59 -11.55 -0.78
CA VAL A 91 1.02 -11.43 -2.17
C VAL A 91 2.07 -12.49 -2.49
N ALA A 92 2.24 -12.75 -3.79
CA ALA A 92 3.23 -13.70 -4.25
C ALA A 92 4.64 -13.25 -3.86
N LYS A 93 5.50 -14.22 -3.63
CA LYS A 93 6.93 -13.99 -3.36
C LYS A 93 7.20 -13.09 -2.16
N ALA A 94 6.40 -13.24 -1.10
CA ALA A 94 6.54 -12.41 0.10
C ALA A 94 7.95 -12.49 0.68
N GLU A 95 8.56 -13.67 0.71
CA GLU A 95 9.91 -13.86 1.23
C GLU A 95 10.96 -13.07 0.44
N LEU A 96 10.87 -13.07 -0.90
CA LEU A 96 11.77 -12.28 -1.75
C LEU A 96 11.58 -10.79 -1.53
N ARG A 97 10.34 -10.34 -1.33
CA ARG A 97 10.04 -8.94 -1.04
C ARG A 97 10.64 -8.50 0.28
N VAL A 98 10.56 -9.36 1.29
CA VAL A 98 11.18 -9.11 2.61
C VAL A 98 12.70 -9.04 2.48
N GLN A 99 13.31 -9.95 1.74
CA GLN A 99 14.76 -9.95 1.52
C GLN A 99 15.23 -8.68 0.81
N GLU A 100 14.51 -8.25 -0.22
CA GLU A 100 14.84 -7.01 -0.94
C GLU A 100 14.69 -5.78 -0.05
N ALA A 101 13.62 -5.71 0.75
CA ALA A 101 13.41 -4.62 1.68
C ALA A 101 14.52 -4.57 2.73
N GLU A 102 14.96 -5.72 3.20
CA GLU A 102 16.06 -5.82 4.15
C GLU A 102 17.38 -5.31 3.55
N LYS A 103 17.67 -5.68 2.29
CA LYS A 103 18.84 -5.19 1.56
C LYS A 103 18.81 -3.68 1.36
N LEU A 104 17.64 -3.11 1.13
CA LEU A 104 17.46 -1.69 0.92
C LEU A 104 17.51 -0.88 2.24
N GLY A 105 17.61 -1.55 3.37
CA GLY A 105 17.76 -0.92 4.66
C GLY A 105 16.47 -0.53 5.36
N PHE A 106 15.33 -1.03 4.93
CA PHE A 106 14.07 -0.80 5.64
C PHE A 106 14.08 -1.48 7.00
N GLU A 107 13.54 -0.83 8.01
CA GLU A 107 13.45 -1.37 9.37
C GLU A 107 12.23 -2.27 9.56
N ASN A 108 11.13 -1.95 8.87
CA ASN A 108 9.88 -2.68 8.97
C ASN A 108 9.28 -2.92 7.59
N ILE A 109 8.54 -4.00 7.46
CA ILE A 109 7.71 -4.29 6.29
C ILE A 109 6.30 -4.69 6.75
N ALA A 110 5.29 -3.99 6.25
CA ALA A 110 3.90 -4.31 6.53
C ALA A 110 3.40 -5.37 5.55
N LEU A 111 2.90 -6.46 6.08
CA LEU A 111 2.46 -7.63 5.34
C LEU A 111 1.07 -8.06 5.81
N SER A 112 0.42 -8.91 5.00
CA SER A 112 -0.74 -9.67 5.48
C SER A 112 -0.31 -10.68 6.53
N LYS A 113 -1.14 -10.89 7.54
CA LYS A 113 -0.96 -11.95 8.54
C LYS A 113 -0.83 -13.33 7.89
N PHE A 114 -1.41 -13.51 6.72
CA PHE A 114 -1.41 -14.78 5.99
C PHE A 114 -0.21 -14.96 5.06
N SER A 115 0.73 -14.03 5.08
CA SER A 115 1.96 -14.17 4.31
C SER A 115 2.82 -15.28 4.90
N LYS A 116 3.43 -16.08 3.99
CA LYS A 116 4.29 -17.19 4.39
C LYS A 116 5.74 -16.82 4.16
N LEU A 117 6.51 -16.81 5.23
CA LEU A 117 7.96 -16.62 5.17
C LEU A 117 8.62 -17.95 5.54
N GLY A 118 9.56 -18.39 4.71
CA GLY A 118 10.27 -19.65 4.95
C GLY A 118 11.25 -19.59 6.12
N SER A 119 11.71 -18.39 6.45
CA SER A 119 12.60 -18.14 7.58
C SER A 119 12.40 -16.74 8.10
N ASP A 120 12.74 -16.52 9.38
CA ASP A 120 12.67 -15.20 9.98
C ASP A 120 13.76 -14.29 9.40
N PRO A 121 13.43 -13.05 9.02
CA PRO A 121 14.44 -12.10 8.58
C PRO A 121 15.36 -11.70 9.73
N LYS A 122 16.59 -11.31 9.38
CA LYS A 122 17.63 -11.01 10.37
C LYS A 122 17.54 -9.62 10.98
N THR A 123 17.28 -8.62 10.15
CA THR A 123 17.31 -7.20 10.57
C THR A 123 15.99 -6.49 10.40
N ILE A 124 15.23 -6.81 9.35
CA ILE A 124 13.93 -6.20 9.11
C ILE A 124 12.87 -6.88 9.97
N LYS A 125 11.94 -6.09 10.49
CA LYS A 125 10.86 -6.60 11.35
C LYS A 125 9.53 -6.57 10.59
N PRO A 126 8.92 -7.75 10.33
CA PRO A 126 7.60 -7.79 9.71
C PRO A 126 6.50 -7.28 10.66
N LEU A 127 5.57 -6.52 10.11
CA LEU A 127 4.36 -6.08 10.79
C LEU A 127 3.18 -6.72 10.06
N TYR A 128 2.34 -7.44 10.80
CA TYR A 128 1.27 -8.24 10.21
C TYR A 128 -0.09 -7.61 10.44
N PHE A 129 -0.90 -7.53 9.39
CA PHE A 129 -2.22 -6.93 9.42
C PHE A 129 -3.26 -7.85 8.79
N THR A 130 -4.51 -7.75 9.23
CA THR A 130 -5.61 -8.56 8.72
C THR A 130 -6.66 -7.75 7.99
N LYS A 131 -6.92 -6.52 8.41
CA LYS A 131 -7.96 -5.65 7.84
C LYS A 131 -7.55 -4.18 7.89
N VAL A 132 -8.10 -3.46 6.93
CA VAL A 132 -8.05 -2.00 6.92
C VAL A 132 -8.94 -1.43 8.03
#